data_cd8c9079a1fb37d9eea58ed7aeae9c8e
#
_entry.id   cd8c9079a1fb37d9eea58ed7aeae9c8e
#
_cell.length_a   1.000
_cell.length_b   1.000
_cell.length_c   1.000
_cell.angle_alpha   90.00
_cell.angle_beta   90.00
_cell.angle_gamma   90.00
#
_symmetry.space_group_name_H-M   'P 1'
#
loop_
_entity.id
_entity.type
_entity.pdbx_description
1 polymer ?
#
loop_
_entity_poly.entity_id
_entity_poly.type
_entity_poly.pdbx_seq_one_letter_code
_entity_poly.pdbx_strand_id
1 'polypeptide(L)'
;MRLQTNQSTNQVAEKLHIIPHQHAVSRADREQQNGHKGHVLWFTGLSGSGKSTVASAVERTLHERGIRTYILDGDNVRAGLNSDLDFSAERREENIRRIAHVSGLMKEAGLVVLSAFVSPYQKDRDFVRTVTQEDFSEIFISTPLEVCEQRDVKGLYAKARAGEI
;
A
#
# COMPACT_ATOMS: atom_id res chain seq x y z
N MET A 1 19.30 15.88 -0.24
CA MET A 1 19.05 15.10 -1.44
C MET A 1 17.54 15.02 -1.75
N ARG A 2 16.87 16.19 -1.76
CA ARG A 2 15.38 16.32 -1.86
C ARG A 2 14.88 16.83 -3.23
N LEU A 3 15.74 16.96 -4.25
CA LEU A 3 15.40 17.75 -5.44
C LEU A 3 15.18 16.99 -6.75
N GLN A 4 15.45 15.68 -6.83
CA GLN A 4 15.37 14.99 -8.13
C GLN A 4 14.00 14.35 -8.44
N THR A 5 13.23 13.94 -7.44
CA THR A 5 11.92 13.31 -7.65
C THR A 5 10.82 14.31 -8.02
N ASN A 6 10.90 15.55 -7.54
CA ASN A 6 9.92 16.60 -7.89
C ASN A 6 10.07 17.10 -9.32
N GLN A 7 11.28 17.06 -9.90
CA GLN A 7 11.51 17.57 -11.25
C GLN A 7 10.95 16.67 -12.35
N SER A 8 11.06 15.35 -12.22
CA SER A 8 10.52 14.43 -13.23
C SER A 8 8.99 14.41 -13.25
N THR A 9 8.33 14.50 -12.10
CA THR A 9 6.87 14.56 -12.01
C THR A 9 6.32 15.86 -12.56
N ASN A 10 6.99 16.98 -12.30
CA ASN A 10 6.62 18.29 -12.86
C ASN A 10 6.81 18.34 -14.39
N GLN A 11 7.90 17.77 -14.92
CA GLN A 11 8.14 17.72 -16.37
C GLN A 11 7.11 16.87 -17.12
N VAL A 12 6.62 15.77 -16.53
CA VAL A 12 5.54 14.97 -17.12
C VAL A 12 4.21 15.70 -17.05
N ALA A 13 3.92 16.39 -15.95
CA ALA A 13 2.71 17.21 -15.81
C ALA A 13 2.67 18.36 -16.81
N GLU A 14 3.80 19.05 -17.03
CA GLU A 14 3.92 20.11 -18.04
C GLU A 14 3.71 19.61 -19.47
N LYS A 15 4.29 18.44 -19.82
CA LYS A 15 4.10 17.80 -21.14
C LYS A 15 2.66 17.39 -21.42
N LEU A 16 1.92 17.02 -20.37
CA LEU A 16 0.53 16.55 -20.48
C LEU A 16 -0.48 17.67 -20.23
N HIS A 17 -0.05 18.92 -20.06
CA HIS A 17 -0.92 20.06 -19.71
C HIS A 17 -1.80 19.80 -18.46
N ILE A 18 -1.27 19.05 -17.47
CA ILE A 18 -1.97 18.75 -16.24
C ILE A 18 -1.83 19.92 -15.28
N ILE A 19 -2.94 20.56 -14.97
CA ILE A 19 -3.02 21.66 -14.00
C ILE A 19 -3.77 21.14 -12.76
N PRO A 20 -3.07 20.97 -11.61
CA PRO A 20 -3.73 20.56 -10.38
C PRO A 20 -4.80 21.56 -9.96
N HIS A 21 -6.00 21.09 -9.69
CA HIS A 21 -7.10 21.93 -9.21
C HIS A 21 -7.18 21.92 -7.69
N GLN A 22 -7.33 23.08 -7.08
CA GLN A 22 -7.58 23.20 -5.64
C GLN A 22 -9.08 23.08 -5.38
N HIS A 23 -9.47 22.10 -4.59
CA HIS A 23 -10.85 21.89 -4.17
C HIS A 23 -11.16 22.68 -2.90
N ALA A 24 -12.43 23.11 -2.75
CA ALA A 24 -12.89 23.89 -1.59
C ALA A 24 -12.83 23.08 -0.29
N VAL A 25 -13.04 21.76 -0.36
CA VAL A 25 -12.93 20.86 0.80
C VAL A 25 -11.51 20.31 0.88
N SER A 26 -10.77 20.72 1.89
CA SER A 26 -9.40 20.28 2.14
C SER A 26 -9.33 18.96 2.91
N ARG A 27 -8.12 18.39 2.98
CA ARG A 27 -7.84 17.25 3.86
C ARG A 27 -8.14 17.59 5.33
N ALA A 28 -7.75 18.77 5.78
CA ALA A 28 -7.98 19.21 7.16
C ALA A 28 -9.48 19.24 7.51
N ASP A 29 -10.34 19.68 6.59
CA ASP A 29 -11.79 19.68 6.79
C ASP A 29 -12.33 18.24 6.96
N ARG A 30 -11.82 17.30 6.18
CA ARG A 30 -12.20 15.87 6.29
C ARG A 30 -11.72 15.26 7.60
N GLU A 31 -10.48 15.52 8.00
CA GLU A 31 -9.91 15.04 9.26
C GLU A 31 -10.64 15.62 10.47
N GLN A 32 -11.01 16.89 10.42
CA GLN A 32 -11.85 17.53 11.46
C GLN A 32 -13.22 16.84 11.56
N GLN A 33 -13.88 16.59 10.44
CA GLN A 33 -15.18 15.90 10.40
C GLN A 33 -15.07 14.45 10.89
N ASN A 34 -13.96 13.78 10.59
CA ASN A 34 -13.71 12.39 11.00
C ASN A 34 -13.32 12.29 12.48
N GLY A 35 -12.79 13.35 13.09
CA GLY A 35 -12.23 13.33 14.44
C GLY A 35 -10.87 12.62 14.54
N HIS A 36 -10.24 12.31 13.42
CA HIS A 36 -8.92 11.68 13.34
C HIS A 36 -8.21 12.05 12.03
N LYS A 37 -6.89 11.84 12.01
CA LYS A 37 -6.06 12.06 10.82
C LYS A 37 -6.08 10.87 9.89
N GLY A 38 -5.92 11.13 8.58
CA GLY A 38 -5.62 10.11 7.60
C GLY A 38 -4.19 9.59 7.77
N HIS A 39 -3.99 8.27 7.62
CA HIS A 39 -2.68 7.64 7.78
C HIS A 39 -2.56 6.38 6.92
N VAL A 40 -1.36 6.01 6.50
CA VAL A 40 -1.10 4.75 5.79
C VAL A 40 -0.32 3.81 6.68
N LEU A 41 -0.91 2.66 7.01
CA LEU A 41 -0.27 1.53 7.67
C LEU A 41 0.11 0.50 6.60
N TRP A 42 1.40 0.40 6.29
CA TRP A 42 1.93 -0.47 5.25
C TRP A 42 2.49 -1.75 5.85
N PHE A 43 1.74 -2.85 5.73
CA PHE A 43 2.15 -4.18 6.21
C PHE A 43 2.97 -4.88 5.13
N THR A 44 4.22 -5.16 5.42
CA THR A 44 5.14 -5.91 4.55
C THR A 44 5.59 -7.20 5.21
N GLY A 45 6.07 -8.15 4.42
CA GLY A 45 6.54 -9.47 4.88
C GLY A 45 6.22 -10.56 3.87
N LEU A 46 6.70 -11.77 4.14
CA LEU A 46 6.58 -12.94 3.27
C LEU A 46 5.12 -13.35 2.98
N SER A 47 4.89 -14.09 1.90
CA SER A 47 3.60 -14.76 1.69
C SER A 47 3.33 -15.71 2.87
N GLY A 48 2.09 -15.78 3.34
CA GLY A 48 1.76 -16.61 4.52
C GLY A 48 2.25 -16.07 5.87
N SER A 49 2.90 -14.88 5.93
CA SER A 49 3.38 -14.32 7.21
C SER A 49 2.26 -13.85 8.15
N GLY A 50 1.04 -13.64 7.65
CA GLY A 50 -0.09 -13.19 8.45
C GLY A 50 -0.41 -11.69 8.31
N LYS A 51 0.13 -11.00 7.29
CA LYS A 51 -0.14 -9.57 7.05
C LYS A 51 -1.62 -9.21 7.07
N SER A 52 -2.42 -9.89 6.25
CA SER A 52 -3.87 -9.62 6.15
C SER A 52 -4.60 -9.94 7.44
N THR A 53 -4.17 -10.96 8.18
CA THR A 53 -4.74 -11.31 9.50
C THR A 53 -4.50 -10.20 10.51
N VAL A 54 -3.26 -9.71 10.60
CA VAL A 54 -2.91 -8.60 11.51
C VAL A 54 -3.61 -7.31 11.07
N ALA A 55 -3.59 -6.99 9.78
CA ALA A 55 -4.27 -5.81 9.24
C ALA A 55 -5.78 -5.83 9.58
N SER A 56 -6.45 -6.97 9.41
CA SER A 56 -7.88 -7.13 9.74
C SER A 56 -8.16 -6.98 11.24
N ALA A 57 -7.28 -7.49 12.11
CA ALA A 57 -7.42 -7.32 13.55
C ALA A 57 -7.23 -5.86 13.97
N VAL A 58 -6.25 -5.18 13.39
CA VAL A 58 -6.02 -3.73 13.61
C VAL A 58 -7.20 -2.92 13.11
N GLU A 59 -7.69 -3.22 11.90
CA GLU A 59 -8.86 -2.52 11.34
C GLU A 59 -10.07 -2.63 12.26
N ARG A 60 -10.40 -3.84 12.73
CA ARG A 60 -11.51 -4.05 13.67
C ARG A 60 -11.38 -3.18 14.91
N THR A 61 -10.19 -3.18 15.52
CA THR A 61 -9.92 -2.37 16.72
C THR A 61 -10.05 -0.87 16.46
N LEU A 62 -9.59 -0.39 15.32
CA LEU A 62 -9.73 1.00 14.94
C LEU A 62 -11.19 1.37 14.64
N HIS A 63 -11.91 0.50 13.95
CA HIS A 63 -13.33 0.66 13.63
C HIS A 63 -14.19 0.75 14.90
N GLU A 64 -13.96 -0.12 15.87
CA GLU A 64 -14.63 -0.10 17.18
C GLU A 64 -14.38 1.22 17.96
N ARG A 65 -13.27 1.91 17.66
CA ARG A 65 -12.94 3.24 18.21
C ARG A 65 -13.49 4.41 17.37
N GLY A 66 -14.29 4.13 16.35
CA GLY A 66 -14.85 5.15 15.46
C GLY A 66 -13.90 5.70 14.41
N ILE A 67 -12.72 5.08 14.23
CA ILE A 67 -11.76 5.46 13.19
C ILE A 67 -12.22 4.92 11.84
N ARG A 68 -12.25 5.77 10.82
CA ARG A 68 -12.60 5.39 9.46
C ARG A 68 -11.41 4.73 8.78
N THR A 69 -11.56 3.47 8.41
CA THR A 69 -10.49 2.61 7.89
C THR A 69 -10.85 2.00 6.54
N TYR A 70 -9.83 1.57 5.81
CA TYR A 70 -10.00 0.71 4.64
C TYR A 70 -8.78 -0.19 4.45
N ILE A 71 -9.01 -1.50 4.18
CA ILE A 71 -7.94 -2.44 3.87
C ILE A 71 -7.76 -2.54 2.36
N LEU A 72 -6.51 -2.32 1.90
CA LEU A 72 -6.05 -2.70 0.57
C LEU A 72 -5.26 -4.00 0.69
N ASP A 73 -5.85 -5.10 0.26
CA ASP A 73 -5.24 -6.43 0.26
C ASP A 73 -4.83 -6.85 -1.15
N GLY A 74 -3.72 -7.57 -1.26
CA GLY A 74 -3.11 -7.92 -2.53
C GLY A 74 -4.02 -8.72 -3.46
N ASP A 75 -4.83 -9.64 -2.95
CA ASP A 75 -5.71 -10.47 -3.77
C ASP A 75 -6.92 -9.67 -4.26
N ASN A 76 -7.55 -8.90 -3.37
CA ASN A 76 -8.71 -8.07 -3.73
C ASN A 76 -8.35 -6.99 -4.76
N VAL A 77 -7.19 -6.36 -4.62
CA VAL A 77 -6.73 -5.34 -5.58
C VAL A 77 -6.42 -5.96 -6.93
N ARG A 78 -5.86 -7.17 -6.98
CA ARG A 78 -5.60 -7.89 -8.23
C ARG A 78 -6.85 -8.43 -8.90
N ALA A 79 -7.93 -8.65 -8.17
CA ALA A 79 -9.22 -9.03 -8.75
C ALA A 79 -9.89 -7.88 -9.53
N GLY A 80 -9.48 -6.62 -9.31
CA GLY A 80 -10.05 -5.42 -9.93
C GLY A 80 -8.99 -4.47 -10.48
N LEU A 81 -8.57 -3.51 -9.66
CA LEU A 81 -7.68 -2.40 -10.04
C LEU A 81 -6.41 -2.83 -10.79
N ASN A 82 -5.81 -3.96 -10.42
CA ASN A 82 -4.55 -4.47 -10.95
C ASN A 82 -4.73 -5.83 -11.66
N SER A 83 -5.91 -6.11 -12.20
CA SER A 83 -6.21 -7.35 -12.93
C SER A 83 -5.43 -7.50 -14.24
N ASP A 84 -4.89 -6.40 -14.76
CA ASP A 84 -4.02 -6.35 -15.94
C ASP A 84 -2.54 -6.66 -15.64
N LEU A 85 -2.17 -6.86 -14.38
CA LEU A 85 -0.79 -7.07 -13.96
C LEU A 85 -0.50 -8.54 -13.63
N ASP A 86 0.50 -9.11 -14.28
CA ASP A 86 1.06 -10.42 -13.94
C ASP A 86 2.06 -10.34 -12.76
N PHE A 87 2.88 -11.40 -12.57
CA PHE A 87 3.85 -11.48 -11.47
C PHE A 87 5.31 -11.25 -11.92
N SER A 88 5.55 -10.70 -13.11
CA SER A 88 6.88 -10.26 -13.54
C SER A 88 7.41 -9.14 -12.63
N ALA A 89 8.72 -8.92 -12.63
CA ALA A 89 9.35 -7.93 -11.76
C ALA A 89 8.80 -6.51 -12.01
N GLU A 90 8.66 -6.13 -13.28
CA GLU A 90 8.12 -4.82 -13.69
C GLU A 90 6.67 -4.65 -13.28
N ARG A 91 5.86 -5.71 -13.38
CA ARG A 91 4.45 -5.68 -13.02
C ARG A 91 4.24 -5.70 -11.51
N ARG A 92 5.15 -6.29 -10.75
CA ARG A 92 5.15 -6.17 -9.28
C ARG A 92 5.48 -4.75 -8.84
N GLU A 93 6.45 -4.09 -9.47
CA GLU A 93 6.77 -2.68 -9.21
C GLU A 93 5.59 -1.76 -9.56
N GLU A 94 4.97 -1.94 -10.72
CA GLU A 94 3.77 -1.20 -11.13
C GLU A 94 2.60 -1.43 -10.17
N ASN A 95 2.41 -2.66 -9.67
CA ASN A 95 1.41 -2.96 -8.65
C ASN A 95 1.62 -2.10 -7.39
N ILE A 96 2.84 -2.05 -6.86
CA ILE A 96 3.16 -1.23 -5.69
C ILE A 96 2.99 0.26 -6.00
N ARG A 97 3.41 0.71 -7.19
CA ARG A 97 3.21 2.11 -7.61
C ARG A 97 1.75 2.51 -7.59
N ARG A 98 0.86 1.72 -8.18
CA ARG A 98 -0.59 2.00 -8.19
C ARG A 98 -1.15 2.04 -6.76
N ILE A 99 -0.79 1.06 -5.94
CA ILE A 99 -1.26 0.99 -4.55
C ILE A 99 -0.77 2.17 -3.72
N ALA A 100 0.47 2.63 -3.93
CA ALA A 100 1.00 3.81 -3.26
C ALA A 100 0.13 5.05 -3.54
N HIS A 101 -0.21 5.29 -4.80
CA HIS A 101 -1.07 6.42 -5.18
C HIS A 101 -2.50 6.28 -4.65
N VAL A 102 -3.10 5.09 -4.74
CA VAL A 102 -4.44 4.84 -4.17
C VAL A 102 -4.44 5.06 -2.67
N SER A 103 -3.44 4.53 -1.96
CA SER A 103 -3.29 4.76 -0.51
C SER A 103 -3.15 6.24 -0.19
N GLY A 104 -2.38 6.99 -0.98
CA GLY A 104 -2.25 8.44 -0.86
C GLY A 104 -3.58 9.17 -1.03
N LEU A 105 -4.36 8.85 -2.06
CA LEU A 105 -5.68 9.45 -2.31
C LEU A 105 -6.68 9.15 -1.18
N MET A 106 -6.69 7.92 -0.69
CA MET A 106 -7.56 7.52 0.43
C MET A 106 -7.15 8.20 1.74
N LYS A 107 -5.85 8.35 1.98
CA LYS A 107 -5.31 9.13 3.10
C LYS A 107 -5.75 10.59 3.01
N GLU A 108 -5.67 11.22 1.83
CA GLU A 108 -6.16 12.58 1.59
C GLU A 108 -7.68 12.70 1.78
N ALA A 109 -8.43 11.62 1.58
CA ALA A 109 -9.84 11.53 1.94
C ALA A 109 -10.09 11.43 3.47
N GLY A 110 -9.03 11.39 4.29
CA GLY A 110 -9.09 11.33 5.74
C GLY A 110 -9.21 9.92 6.31
N LEU A 111 -8.90 8.88 5.53
CA LEU A 111 -8.97 7.48 5.98
C LEU A 111 -7.65 7.00 6.56
N VAL A 112 -7.72 6.08 7.52
CA VAL A 112 -6.60 5.21 7.88
C VAL A 112 -6.60 4.01 6.94
N VAL A 113 -5.58 3.93 6.08
CA VAL A 113 -5.45 2.90 5.04
C VAL A 113 -4.51 1.81 5.50
N LEU A 114 -4.98 0.57 5.54
CA LEU A 114 -4.18 -0.60 5.91
C LEU A 114 -3.81 -1.36 4.64
N SER A 115 -2.59 -1.19 4.15
CA SER A 115 -2.11 -1.79 2.90
C SER A 115 -1.28 -3.03 3.19
N ALA A 116 -1.75 -4.22 2.81
CA ALA A 116 -1.13 -5.52 3.11
C ALA A 116 -0.58 -6.17 1.84
N PHE A 117 0.72 -5.98 1.57
CA PHE A 117 1.39 -6.44 0.35
C PHE A 117 2.75 -7.10 0.65
N VAL A 118 3.09 -8.12 -0.14
CA VAL A 118 4.48 -8.59 -0.23
C VAL A 118 5.24 -7.54 -1.04
N SER A 119 5.92 -6.63 -0.39
CA SER A 119 6.74 -5.57 -0.99
C SER A 119 8.21 -5.82 -0.66
N PRO A 120 8.87 -6.78 -1.34
CA PRO A 120 10.17 -7.28 -0.90
C PRO A 120 11.29 -6.26 -1.15
N TYR A 121 11.14 -5.41 -2.13
CA TYR A 121 12.19 -4.46 -2.52
C TYR A 121 12.08 -3.17 -1.70
N GLN A 122 13.20 -2.77 -1.12
CA GLN A 122 13.28 -1.52 -0.35
C GLN A 122 12.91 -0.31 -1.21
N LYS A 123 13.38 -0.26 -2.46
CA LYS A 123 13.08 0.85 -3.40
C LYS A 123 11.58 1.09 -3.55
N ASP A 124 10.78 0.03 -3.58
CA ASP A 124 9.33 0.12 -3.75
C ASP A 124 8.68 0.69 -2.49
N ARG A 125 9.13 0.25 -1.31
CA ARG A 125 8.64 0.77 -0.03
C ARG A 125 9.07 2.23 0.21
N ASP A 126 10.28 2.60 -0.23
CA ASP A 126 10.75 3.99 -0.20
C ASP A 126 9.92 4.87 -1.14
N PHE A 127 9.51 4.34 -2.30
CA PHE A 127 8.58 5.02 -3.19
C PHE A 127 7.22 5.27 -2.50
N VAL A 128 6.65 4.24 -1.84
CA VAL A 128 5.40 4.40 -1.07
C VAL A 128 5.55 5.52 -0.04
N ARG A 129 6.65 5.53 0.73
CA ARG A 129 6.95 6.58 1.71
C ARG A 129 7.01 7.97 1.08
N THR A 130 7.59 8.08 -0.12
CA THR A 130 7.65 9.35 -0.85
C THR A 130 6.27 9.84 -1.26
N VAL A 131 5.39 8.95 -1.72
CA VAL A 131 4.03 9.30 -2.15
C VAL A 131 3.14 9.65 -0.96
N THR A 132 3.25 8.91 0.14
CA THR A 132 2.41 9.08 1.34
C THR A 132 2.97 10.10 2.33
N GLN A 133 4.24 10.47 2.22
CA GLN A 133 4.93 11.48 3.05
C GLN A 133 4.94 11.14 4.55
N GLU A 134 4.64 12.14 5.42
CA GLU A 134 4.80 12.02 6.87
C GLU A 134 3.80 11.07 7.55
N ASP A 135 2.63 10.87 6.95
CA ASP A 135 1.57 10.04 7.50
C ASP A 135 1.67 8.58 7.03
N PHE A 136 2.83 7.97 7.26
CA PHE A 136 3.17 6.62 6.83
C PHE A 136 3.88 5.85 7.95
N SER A 137 3.41 4.63 8.20
CA SER A 137 4.07 3.67 9.08
C SER A 137 4.28 2.35 8.35
N GLU A 138 5.51 1.91 8.24
CA GLU A 138 5.88 0.59 7.72
C GLU A 138 5.90 -0.43 8.86
N ILE A 139 5.16 -1.53 8.68
CA ILE A 139 5.01 -2.59 9.68
C ILE A 139 5.49 -3.89 9.06
N PHE A 140 6.63 -4.38 9.53
CA PHE A 140 7.18 -5.64 9.08
C PHE A 140 6.65 -6.81 9.90
N ILE A 141 5.98 -7.75 9.24
CA ILE A 141 5.50 -8.99 9.86
C ILE A 141 6.60 -10.04 9.74
N SER A 142 7.40 -10.16 10.82
CA SER A 142 8.63 -10.96 10.89
C SER A 142 8.36 -12.45 11.21
N THR A 143 7.44 -13.07 10.49
CA THR A 143 7.22 -14.51 10.63
C THR A 143 8.36 -15.28 9.97
N PRO A 144 8.99 -16.27 10.66
CA PRO A 144 10.06 -17.06 10.07
C PRO A 144 9.63 -17.77 8.79
N LEU A 145 10.59 -17.94 7.85
CA LEU A 145 10.33 -18.56 6.54
C LEU A 145 9.73 -19.96 6.69
N GLU A 146 10.27 -20.76 7.62
CA GLU A 146 9.83 -22.13 7.86
C GLU A 146 8.34 -22.18 8.26
N VAL A 147 7.88 -21.19 9.04
CA VAL A 147 6.48 -21.08 9.44
C VAL A 147 5.61 -20.65 8.24
N CYS A 148 6.11 -19.77 7.40
CA CYS A 148 5.41 -19.36 6.18
C CYS A 148 5.29 -20.52 5.18
N GLU A 149 6.37 -21.33 5.03
CA GLU A 149 6.38 -22.55 4.19
C GLU A 149 5.42 -23.62 4.73
N GLN A 150 5.39 -23.85 6.04
CA GLN A 150 4.42 -24.78 6.64
C GLN A 150 2.97 -24.39 6.40
N ARG A 151 2.68 -23.08 6.42
CA ARG A 151 1.33 -22.58 6.15
C ARG A 151 0.94 -22.68 4.68
N ASP A 152 1.85 -22.35 3.81
CA ASP A 152 1.77 -22.29 2.33
C ASP A 152 0.35 -22.20 1.74
N VAL A 153 -0.44 -21.29 2.24
CA VAL A 153 -1.89 -21.13 1.98
C VAL A 153 -2.21 -21.07 0.48
N LYS A 154 -1.24 -20.62 -0.33
CA LYS A 154 -1.39 -20.43 -1.79
C LYS A 154 -0.60 -21.45 -2.61
N GLY A 155 0.10 -22.39 -2.00
CA GLY A 155 0.99 -23.34 -2.68
C GLY A 155 2.20 -22.69 -3.36
N LEU A 156 2.54 -21.43 -3.03
CA LEU A 156 3.62 -20.70 -3.67
C LEU A 156 5.00 -21.25 -3.30
N TYR A 157 5.18 -21.65 -2.05
CA TYR A 157 6.45 -22.24 -1.60
C TYR A 157 6.68 -23.62 -2.20
N ALA A 158 5.65 -24.44 -2.27
CA ALA A 158 5.72 -25.75 -2.94
C ALA A 158 6.14 -25.57 -4.42
N LYS A 159 5.54 -24.65 -5.16
CA LYS A 159 5.89 -24.35 -6.54
C LYS A 159 7.31 -23.80 -6.68
N ALA A 160 7.73 -22.90 -5.79
CA ALA A 160 9.09 -22.37 -5.79
C ALA A 160 10.14 -23.45 -5.54
N ARG A 161 9.87 -24.38 -4.60
CA ARG A 161 10.77 -25.52 -4.33
C ARG A 161 10.82 -26.54 -5.48
N ALA A 162 9.73 -26.66 -6.25
CA ALA A 162 9.68 -27.46 -7.46
C ALA A 162 10.32 -26.79 -8.68
N GLY A 163 10.73 -25.51 -8.57
CA GLY A 163 11.31 -24.74 -9.69
C GLY A 163 10.29 -24.30 -10.75
N GLU A 164 9.01 -24.24 -10.38
CA GLU A 164 7.92 -23.81 -11.27
C GLU A 164 7.76 -22.28 -11.31
N ILE A 165 8.25 -21.58 -10.29
CA ILE A 165 8.24 -20.12 -10.15
C ILE A 165 9.52 -19.62 -9.49
#